data_b2442f27d273c2b12f74c041df385e9c
#
_entry.id   b2442f27d273c2b12f74c041df385e9c
#
_cell.length_a   1.000
_cell.length_b   1.000
_cell.length_c   1.000
_cell.angle_alpha   90.00
_cell.angle_beta   90.00
_cell.angle_gamma   90.00
#
_symmetry.space_group_name_H-M   'P 1'
#
loop_
_entity.id
_entity.type
_entity.pdbx_description
1 polymer ?
#
loop_
_entity_poly.entity_id
_entity_poly.type
_entity_poly.pdbx_seq_one_letter_code
_entity_poly.pdbx_strand_id
1 'polypeptide(L)'
;MTKNFNFIEKLRETGLRPTKQRVKICEVLFNRDKTFHFTINDLVKKISEELNEKISLATVYNTVHALQKKGYLKEISINSDKSYFDTNTTVHHHFYDEDTHQLIDCDENEIENVNVKNNITGKKINSVEVLSLIHI
;
A
#
# COMPACT_ATOMS: atom_id res chain seq x y z
N MET A 1 14.13 0.36 -18.79
CA MET A 1 15.20 -0.66 -18.67
C MET A 1 15.70 -0.78 -17.26
N THR A 2 16.30 0.28 -16.69
CA THR A 2 16.74 0.28 -15.29
C THR A 2 15.61 0.07 -14.29
N LYS A 3 14.41 0.59 -14.57
CA LYS A 3 13.22 0.39 -13.70
C LYS A 3 12.79 -1.07 -13.64
N ASN A 4 12.79 -1.78 -14.79
CA ASN A 4 12.43 -3.20 -14.83
C ASN A 4 13.44 -4.05 -14.08
N PHE A 5 14.72 -3.70 -14.16
CA PHE A 5 15.76 -4.35 -13.41
C PHE A 5 15.51 -4.21 -11.90
N ASN A 6 15.15 -3.01 -11.43
CA ASN A 6 14.80 -2.77 -10.03
C ASN A 6 13.59 -3.60 -9.58
N PHE A 7 12.60 -3.76 -10.41
CA PHE A 7 11.42 -4.55 -10.08
C PHE A 7 11.75 -6.04 -9.96
N ILE A 8 12.63 -6.54 -10.83
CA ILE A 8 13.11 -7.92 -10.76
C ILE A 8 13.82 -8.16 -9.43
N GLU A 9 14.71 -7.26 -9.03
CA GLU A 9 15.43 -7.37 -7.77
C GLU A 9 14.49 -7.26 -6.56
N LYS A 10 13.54 -6.34 -6.58
CA LYS A 10 12.53 -6.22 -5.52
C LYS A 10 11.74 -7.49 -5.36
N LEU A 11 11.32 -8.10 -6.46
CA LEU A 11 10.58 -9.35 -6.42
C LEU A 11 11.44 -10.50 -5.86
N ARG A 12 12.69 -10.58 -6.27
CA ARG A 12 13.60 -11.59 -5.74
C ARG A 12 13.80 -11.45 -4.24
N GLU A 13 13.92 -10.23 -3.75
CA GLU A 13 14.03 -9.94 -2.32
C GLU A 13 12.81 -10.42 -1.54
N THR A 14 11.63 -10.42 -2.15
CA THR A 14 10.42 -10.93 -1.52
C THR A 14 10.35 -12.45 -1.49
N GLY A 15 11.24 -13.13 -2.20
CA GLY A 15 11.21 -14.58 -2.40
C GLY A 15 10.33 -15.01 -3.57
N LEU A 16 9.69 -14.07 -4.25
CA LEU A 16 8.86 -14.39 -5.42
C LEU A 16 9.71 -14.46 -6.69
N ARG A 17 9.32 -15.36 -7.56
CA ARG A 17 9.88 -15.47 -8.90
C ARG A 17 9.46 -14.25 -9.71
N PRO A 18 10.39 -13.54 -10.37
CA PRO A 18 10.05 -12.36 -11.16
C PRO A 18 9.47 -12.73 -12.53
N THR A 19 8.24 -13.22 -12.55
CA THR A 19 7.52 -13.52 -13.78
C THR A 19 7.12 -12.24 -14.49
N LYS A 20 6.78 -12.35 -15.78
CA LYS A 20 6.31 -11.19 -16.56
C LYS A 20 5.12 -10.50 -15.91
N GLN A 21 4.16 -11.29 -15.40
CA GLN A 21 2.96 -10.72 -14.75
C GLN A 21 3.31 -9.95 -13.48
N ARG A 22 4.19 -10.51 -12.64
CA ARG A 22 4.61 -9.84 -11.41
C ARG A 22 5.40 -8.57 -11.68
N VAL A 23 6.26 -8.58 -12.71
CA VAL A 23 6.97 -7.37 -13.12
C VAL A 23 5.99 -6.30 -13.60
N LYS A 24 4.97 -6.67 -14.35
CA LYS A 24 3.92 -5.73 -14.80
C LYS A 24 3.14 -5.14 -13.63
N ILE A 25 2.86 -5.92 -12.61
CA ILE A 25 2.24 -5.41 -11.38
C ILE A 25 3.14 -4.33 -10.75
N CYS A 26 4.43 -4.60 -10.66
CA CYS A 26 5.38 -3.62 -10.13
C CYS A 26 5.45 -2.35 -10.98
N GLU A 27 5.38 -2.47 -12.30
CA GLU A 27 5.34 -1.30 -13.20
C GLU A 27 4.13 -0.41 -12.91
N VAL A 28 2.96 -1.00 -12.74
CA VAL A 28 1.74 -0.25 -12.41
C VAL A 28 1.87 0.42 -11.04
N LEU A 29 2.45 -0.29 -10.07
CA LEU A 29 2.59 0.23 -8.71
C LEU A 29 3.63 1.35 -8.59
N PHE A 30 4.79 1.16 -9.17
CA PHE A 30 5.97 1.99 -8.86
C PHE A 30 6.46 2.87 -10.00
N ASN A 31 6.06 2.61 -11.22
CA ASN A 31 6.46 3.43 -12.38
C ASN A 31 5.49 4.61 -12.55
N ARG A 32 5.45 5.47 -11.53
CA ARG A 32 4.54 6.61 -11.44
C ARG A 32 5.24 7.78 -10.80
N ASP A 33 4.81 8.99 -11.16
CA ASP A 33 5.35 10.21 -10.57
C ASP A 33 4.82 10.44 -9.16
N LYS A 34 3.61 9.96 -8.87
CA LYS A 34 2.96 10.15 -7.57
C LYS A 34 2.67 8.82 -6.91
N THR A 35 2.74 8.80 -5.60
CA THR A 35 2.28 7.68 -4.78
C THR A 35 0.76 7.61 -4.80
N PHE A 36 0.22 6.43 -4.55
CA PHE A 36 -1.22 6.24 -4.47
C PHE A 36 -1.55 5.08 -3.54
N HIS A 37 -2.78 5.05 -3.08
CA HIS A 37 -3.31 3.94 -2.29
C HIS A 37 -4.45 3.25 -3.04
N PHE A 38 -4.63 1.99 -2.73
CA PHE A 38 -5.53 1.12 -3.50
C PHE A 38 -5.99 -0.07 -2.65
N THR A 39 -7.15 -0.63 -2.98
CA THR A 39 -7.51 -1.98 -2.55
C THR A 39 -7.00 -2.97 -3.59
N ILE A 40 -6.95 -4.26 -3.23
CA ILE A 40 -6.54 -5.30 -4.20
C ILE A 40 -7.47 -5.29 -5.42
N ASN A 41 -8.77 -5.15 -5.21
CA ASN A 41 -9.74 -5.09 -6.32
C ASN A 41 -9.52 -3.87 -7.21
N ASP A 42 -9.21 -2.72 -6.63
CA ASP A 42 -8.85 -1.51 -7.38
C ASP A 42 -7.64 -1.76 -8.26
N LEU A 43 -6.64 -2.44 -7.72
CA LEU A 43 -5.40 -2.71 -8.46
C LEU A 43 -5.64 -3.67 -9.63
N VAL A 44 -6.43 -4.72 -9.41
CA VAL A 44 -6.80 -5.65 -10.50
C VAL A 44 -7.46 -4.89 -11.65
N LYS A 45 -8.39 -4.01 -11.32
CA LYS A 45 -9.10 -3.19 -12.31
C LYS A 45 -8.13 -2.23 -13.02
N LYS A 46 -7.26 -1.58 -12.28
CA LYS A 46 -6.27 -0.64 -12.82
C LYS A 46 -5.30 -1.32 -13.79
N ILE A 47 -4.83 -2.51 -13.44
CA ILE A 47 -3.96 -3.32 -14.31
C ILE A 47 -4.68 -3.64 -15.62
N SER A 48 -5.94 -4.07 -15.54
CA SER A 48 -6.74 -4.39 -16.71
C SER A 48 -6.90 -3.17 -17.63
N GLU A 49 -7.16 -2.00 -17.06
CA GLU A 49 -7.35 -0.76 -17.81
C GLU A 49 -6.04 -0.24 -18.43
N GLU A 50 -4.94 -0.24 -17.66
CA GLU A 50 -3.68 0.34 -18.14
C GLU A 50 -2.90 -0.57 -19.08
N LEU A 51 -2.92 -1.88 -18.83
CA LEU A 51 -2.14 -2.84 -19.61
C LEU A 51 -2.98 -3.58 -20.64
N ASN A 52 -4.30 -3.40 -20.64
CA ASN A 52 -5.22 -4.16 -21.47
C ASN A 52 -4.96 -5.67 -21.35
N GLU A 53 -4.68 -6.11 -20.13
CA GLU A 53 -4.28 -7.48 -19.82
C GLU A 53 -4.93 -7.91 -18.51
N LYS A 54 -5.31 -9.18 -18.44
CA LYS A 54 -5.99 -9.72 -17.26
C LYS A 54 -5.03 -10.53 -16.42
N ILE A 55 -4.75 -10.05 -15.20
CA ILE A 55 -3.95 -10.78 -14.23
C ILE A 55 -4.89 -11.23 -13.12
N SER A 56 -4.78 -12.49 -12.69
CA SER A 56 -5.67 -13.07 -11.71
C SER A 56 -5.59 -12.34 -10.35
N LEU A 57 -6.71 -12.34 -9.64
CA LEU A 57 -6.79 -11.79 -8.29
C LEU A 57 -5.75 -12.43 -7.36
N ALA A 58 -5.58 -13.75 -7.46
CA ALA A 58 -4.61 -14.47 -6.64
C ALA A 58 -3.16 -14.00 -6.89
N THR A 59 -2.79 -13.77 -8.15
CA THR A 59 -1.45 -13.30 -8.49
C THR A 59 -1.21 -11.89 -7.96
N VAL A 60 -2.19 -11.01 -8.12
CA VAL A 60 -2.13 -9.64 -7.60
C VAL A 60 -2.02 -9.66 -6.07
N TYR A 61 -2.89 -10.42 -5.41
CA TYR A 61 -2.89 -10.56 -3.96
C TYR A 61 -1.52 -11.04 -3.43
N ASN A 62 -1.00 -12.12 -3.98
CA ASN A 62 0.27 -12.69 -3.54
C ASN A 62 1.44 -11.72 -3.74
N THR A 63 1.44 -11.01 -4.86
CA THR A 63 2.50 -10.04 -5.18
C THR A 63 2.45 -8.85 -4.22
N VAL A 64 1.26 -8.28 -4.00
CA VAL A 64 1.08 -7.14 -3.09
C VAL A 64 1.49 -7.51 -1.66
N HIS A 65 1.04 -8.67 -1.17
CA HIS A 65 1.38 -9.09 0.19
C HIS A 65 2.88 -9.34 0.37
N ALA A 66 3.54 -9.93 -0.62
CA ALA A 66 4.98 -10.13 -0.56
C ALA A 66 5.75 -8.80 -0.53
N LEU A 67 5.32 -7.85 -1.35
CA LEU A 67 5.90 -6.50 -1.36
C LEU A 67 5.68 -5.76 -0.04
N GLN A 68 4.49 -5.89 0.53
CA GLN A 68 4.15 -5.28 1.81
C GLN A 68 5.01 -5.85 2.95
N LYS A 69 5.21 -7.15 2.99
CA LYS A 69 6.05 -7.79 4.01
C LYS A 69 7.50 -7.29 3.98
N LYS A 70 7.99 -6.94 2.79
CA LYS A 70 9.35 -6.39 2.63
C LYS A 70 9.42 -4.88 2.85
N GLY A 71 8.30 -4.23 3.09
CA GLY A 71 8.28 -2.79 3.34
C GLY A 71 8.20 -1.92 2.09
N TYR A 72 7.98 -2.50 0.91
CA TYR A 72 7.81 -1.72 -0.32
C TYR A 72 6.40 -1.15 -0.47
N LEU A 73 5.46 -1.69 0.27
CA LEU A 73 4.09 -1.21 0.36
C LEU A 73 3.70 -1.16 1.83
N LYS A 74 2.80 -0.24 2.15
CA LYS A 74 2.25 -0.09 3.48
C LYS A 74 0.80 -0.53 3.47
N GLU A 75 0.39 -1.29 4.48
CA GLU A 75 -1.00 -1.69 4.63
C GLU A 75 -1.70 -0.77 5.61
N ILE A 76 -2.87 -0.26 5.23
CA ILE A 76 -3.75 0.53 6.09
C ILE A 76 -5.02 -0.28 6.29
N SER A 77 -5.18 -0.86 7.48
CA SER A 77 -6.34 -1.68 7.81
C SER A 77 -7.50 -0.78 8.21
N ILE A 78 -8.62 -0.88 7.51
CA ILE A 78 -9.84 -0.15 7.83
C ILE A 78 -10.65 -0.94 8.85
N ASN A 79 -10.86 -2.22 8.59
CA ASN A 79 -11.54 -3.16 9.48
C ASN A 79 -11.05 -4.58 9.16
N SER A 80 -11.65 -5.60 9.76
CA SER A 80 -11.24 -6.99 9.57
C SER A 80 -11.35 -7.48 8.12
N ASP A 81 -12.22 -6.85 7.32
CA ASP A 81 -12.51 -7.30 5.96
C ASP A 81 -11.94 -6.40 4.87
N LYS A 82 -11.42 -5.24 5.23
CA LYS A 82 -10.99 -4.24 4.24
C LYS A 82 -9.66 -3.61 4.61
N SER A 83 -8.74 -3.66 3.66
CA SER A 83 -7.44 -3.00 3.76
C SER A 83 -7.13 -2.24 2.48
N TYR A 84 -6.45 -1.12 2.65
CA TYR A 84 -5.80 -0.40 1.57
C TYR A 84 -4.30 -0.65 1.64
N PHE A 85 -3.65 -0.52 0.51
CA PHE A 85 -2.18 -0.54 0.40
C PHE A 85 -1.73 0.78 -0.18
N ASP A 86 -0.58 1.26 0.25
CA ASP A 86 -0.05 2.54 -0.17
C ASP A 86 1.38 2.38 -0.65
N THR A 87 1.68 2.95 -1.81
CA THR A 87 3.06 2.99 -2.31
C THR A 87 3.89 4.03 -1.56
N ASN A 88 3.24 4.97 -0.87
CA ASN A 88 3.91 5.87 0.06
C ASN A 88 4.12 5.16 1.39
N THR A 89 5.35 4.74 1.65
CA THR A 89 5.70 4.00 2.87
C THR A 89 6.11 4.89 4.03
N THR A 90 6.10 6.21 3.85
CA THR A 90 6.39 7.15 4.95
C THR A 90 5.25 7.15 5.96
N VAL A 91 5.58 7.52 7.19
CA VAL A 91 4.56 7.65 8.25
C VAL A 91 3.67 8.86 7.94
N HIS A 92 2.39 8.61 7.77
CA HIS A 92 1.40 9.66 7.56
C HIS A 92 0.03 9.17 8.05
N HIS A 93 -0.88 10.10 8.23
CA HIS A 93 -2.20 9.82 8.74
C HIS A 93 -3.22 9.84 7.61
N HIS A 94 -4.41 9.31 7.87
CA HIS A 94 -5.47 9.23 6.87
C HIS A 94 -6.83 9.56 7.47
N PHE A 95 -7.71 10.09 6.62
CA PHE A 95 -9.15 10.07 6.84
C PHE A 95 -9.75 8.92 6.05
N TYR A 96 -10.71 8.24 6.61
CA TYR A 96 -11.55 7.31 5.86
C TYR A 96 -12.99 7.82 5.88
N ASP A 97 -13.50 8.14 4.70
CA ASP A 97 -14.87 8.60 4.53
C ASP A 97 -15.80 7.40 4.47
N GLU A 98 -16.58 7.21 5.53
CA GLU A 98 -17.50 6.08 5.65
C GLU A 98 -18.67 6.18 4.68
N ASP A 99 -18.99 7.36 4.19
CA ASP A 99 -20.09 7.56 3.23
C ASP A 99 -19.67 7.22 1.80
N THR A 100 -18.48 7.65 1.39
CA THR A 100 -17.98 7.44 0.02
C THR A 100 -17.04 6.26 -0.12
N HIS A 101 -16.58 5.68 1.00
CA HIS A 101 -15.59 4.61 1.05
C HIS A 101 -14.24 5.02 0.45
N GLN A 102 -13.86 6.27 0.64
CA GLN A 102 -12.59 6.79 0.14
C GLN A 102 -11.58 6.96 1.28
N LEU A 103 -10.36 6.56 1.02
CA LEU A 103 -9.23 6.83 1.88
C LEU A 103 -8.56 8.12 1.40
N ILE A 104 -8.36 9.07 2.29
CA ILE A 104 -7.85 10.41 1.98
C ILE A 104 -6.61 10.65 2.83
N ASP A 105 -5.52 11.07 2.20
CA ASP A 105 -4.30 11.42 2.92
C ASP A 105 -4.55 12.65 3.81
N CYS A 106 -4.06 12.56 5.02
CA CYS A 106 -4.15 13.64 6.00
C CYS A 106 -2.82 14.41 6.01
N ASP A 107 -2.88 15.72 5.78
CA ASP A 107 -1.71 16.58 5.82
C ASP A 107 -1.10 16.56 7.22
N GLU A 108 0.22 16.63 7.32
CA GLU A 108 0.95 16.67 8.59
C GLU A 108 0.43 17.74 9.55
N ASN A 109 -0.06 18.86 9.00
CA ASN A 109 -0.54 19.99 9.79
C ASN A 109 -1.96 19.78 10.34
N GLU A 110 -2.68 18.77 9.90
CA GLU A 110 -4.07 18.55 10.31
C GLU A 110 -4.18 17.76 11.61
N ILE A 111 -3.13 17.07 12.00
CA ILE A 111 -3.06 16.31 13.25
C ILE A 111 -1.83 16.78 14.03
N GLU A 112 -2.04 17.19 15.28
CA GLU A 112 -0.94 17.51 16.18
C GLU A 112 -0.19 16.22 16.56
N ASN A 113 1.02 16.36 17.08
CA ASN A 113 1.84 15.22 17.50
C ASN A 113 1.08 14.30 18.44
N VAL A 114 0.98 13.04 18.06
CA VAL A 114 0.35 12.03 18.90
C VAL A 114 1.40 11.40 19.79
N ASN A 115 1.26 11.58 21.09
CA ASN A 115 2.19 11.05 22.06
C ASN A 115 1.59 9.85 22.79
N VAL A 116 2.31 8.74 22.77
CA VAL A 116 1.93 7.57 23.55
C VAL A 116 2.47 7.74 24.97
N LYS A 117 1.56 7.79 25.94
CA LYS A 117 1.89 8.09 27.33
C LYS A 117 2.69 6.99 28.00
N ASN A 118 2.33 5.73 27.71
CA ASN A 118 3.00 4.56 28.29
C ASN A 118 3.41 3.61 27.20
N ASN A 119 4.63 3.13 27.26
CA ASN A 119 5.15 2.15 26.35
C ASN A 119 5.14 0.76 27.00
N ILE A 120 5.16 -0.28 26.19
CA ILE A 120 5.30 -1.64 26.67
C ILE A 120 6.77 -1.93 26.97
N THR A 121 7.05 -2.41 28.17
CA THR A 121 8.41 -2.71 28.61
C THR A 121 9.12 -3.65 27.63
N GLY A 122 10.33 -3.28 27.22
CA GLY A 122 11.14 -4.07 26.29
C GLY A 122 10.77 -3.91 24.84
N LYS A 123 9.83 -3.02 24.50
CA LYS A 123 9.39 -2.75 23.14
C LYS A 123 9.66 -1.31 22.75
N LYS A 124 9.86 -1.08 21.46
CA LYS A 124 9.99 0.25 20.89
C LYS A 124 8.81 0.55 19.99
N ILE A 125 8.33 1.79 20.04
CA ILE A 125 7.31 2.26 19.12
C ILE A 125 8.02 2.75 17.86
N ASN A 126 7.75 2.13 16.70
CA ASN A 126 8.29 2.58 15.43
C ASN A 126 7.52 3.77 14.87
N SER A 127 6.22 3.74 14.99
CA SER A 127 5.36 4.80 14.47
C SER A 127 4.02 4.79 15.18
N VAL A 128 3.36 5.94 15.14
CA VAL A 128 1.97 6.08 15.54
C VAL A 128 1.23 6.67 14.35
N GLU A 129 0.22 5.98 13.89
CA GLU A 129 -0.57 6.40 12.74
C GLU A 129 -2.03 6.50 13.13
N VAL A 130 -2.68 7.55 12.67
CA VAL A 130 -4.07 7.83 13.00
C VAL A 130 -4.93 7.62 11.75
N LEU A 131 -5.99 6.86 11.92
CA LEU A 131 -7.05 6.73 10.93
C LEU A 131 -8.30 7.39 11.52
N SER A 132 -8.70 8.51 10.94
CA SER A 132 -9.89 9.22 11.38
C SER A 132 -11.07 8.81 10.51
N LEU A 133 -12.10 8.27 11.13
CA LEU A 133 -13.32 7.85 10.43
C LEU A 133 -14.25 9.06 10.35
N ILE A 134 -14.60 9.46 9.13
CA ILE A 134 -15.45 10.64 8.91
C ILE A 134 -16.76 10.24 8.22
N HIS A 135 -17.80 10.99 8.49
CA HIS A 135 -19.13 10.85 7.87
C HIS A 135 -19.86 12.18 7.96
N ILE A 136 -20.94 12.30 7.20
CA ILE A 136 -21.81 13.49 7.26
C ILE A 136 -22.55 13.57 8.59
#